data_e7ef1c1ab7be62f9bd0b38e70ee01e17
#
_entry.id   e7ef1c1ab7be62f9bd0b38e70ee01e17
#
_cell.length_a   1.000
_cell.length_b   1.000
_cell.length_c   1.000
_cell.angle_alpha   90.00
_cell.angle_beta   90.00
_cell.angle_gamma   90.00
#
_symmetry.space_group_name_H-M   'P 1'
#
loop_
_entity.id
_entity.type
_entity.pdbx_description
1 polymer ?
#
loop_
_entity_poly.entity_id
_entity_poly.type
_entity_poly.pdbx_seq_one_letter_code
_entity_poly.pdbx_strand_id
1 'polypeptide(L)'
;MDYKIKKQWKKTIYHYNSPGHAHFLTFSCYQRLPLLSRERTRHWLIEAITQAKEKYKYALWAYVIMPEHVHLMVYPMVQEYNISFFLKTLKQSVARKAKHYLEENNRDWLKRLTVERGTRKVFRFWQTGPGYD
;
A
#
# COMPACT_ATOMS: atom_id res chain seq x y z
N MET A 1 -0.24 -14.07 30.04
CA MET A 1 -0.67 -15.00 28.95
C MET A 1 -1.12 -14.26 27.72
N ASP A 2 -2.10 -13.42 27.83
CA ASP A 2 -2.60 -12.67 26.68
C ASP A 2 -1.57 -11.77 26.04
N TYR A 3 -0.73 -11.21 26.86
CA TYR A 3 0.35 -10.35 26.39
C TYR A 3 1.32 -11.09 25.47
N LYS A 4 1.68 -12.30 25.84
CA LYS A 4 2.58 -13.13 25.03
C LYS A 4 1.95 -13.52 23.69
N ILE A 5 0.67 -13.85 23.73
CA ILE A 5 -0.08 -14.22 22.53
C ILE A 5 -0.16 -13.05 21.56
N LYS A 6 -0.47 -11.87 22.06
CA LYS A 6 -0.51 -10.65 21.24
C LYS A 6 0.83 -10.36 20.59
N LYS A 7 1.90 -10.55 21.34
CA LYS A 7 3.25 -10.30 20.85
C LYS A 7 3.65 -11.28 19.76
N GLN A 8 3.30 -12.55 19.92
CA GLN A 8 3.53 -13.57 18.91
C GLN A 8 2.78 -13.28 17.63
N TRP A 9 1.50 -12.95 17.77
CA TRP A 9 0.66 -12.65 16.64
C TRP A 9 1.20 -11.46 15.85
N LYS A 10 1.60 -10.40 16.54
CA LYS A 10 2.18 -9.22 15.93
C LYS A 10 3.45 -9.56 15.16
N LYS A 11 4.28 -10.42 15.73
CA LYS A 11 5.52 -10.85 15.13
C LYS A 11 5.29 -11.60 13.82
N THR A 12 4.29 -12.46 13.81
CA THR A 12 3.94 -13.25 12.63
C THR A 12 3.51 -12.34 11.48
N ILE A 13 2.73 -11.31 11.77
CA ILE A 13 2.27 -10.37 10.75
C ILE A 13 3.44 -9.62 10.13
N TYR A 14 4.39 -9.16 10.95
CA TYR A 14 5.46 -8.29 10.47
C TYR A 14 6.61 -9.01 9.81
N HIS A 15 6.83 -10.27 10.14
CA HIS A 15 8.08 -10.92 9.80
C HIS A 15 7.92 -12.19 8.97
N TYR A 16 6.79 -12.32 8.31
CA TYR A 16 6.52 -13.52 7.54
C TYR A 16 7.06 -13.39 6.12
N ASN A 17 8.39 -13.30 5.99
CA ASN A 17 9.08 -13.26 4.70
C ASN A 17 9.74 -14.63 4.46
N SER A 18 8.93 -15.65 4.23
CA SER A 18 9.42 -17.00 4.02
C SER A 18 9.38 -17.38 2.54
N PRO A 19 10.48 -17.84 1.96
CA PRO A 19 10.49 -18.28 0.57
C PRO A 19 9.49 -19.40 0.31
N GLY A 20 8.93 -19.43 -0.88
CA GLY A 20 7.99 -20.47 -1.27
C GLY A 20 6.56 -20.24 -0.82
N HIS A 21 6.25 -19.08 -0.25
CA HIS A 21 4.91 -18.73 0.18
C HIS A 21 4.36 -17.55 -0.60
N ALA A 22 3.10 -17.65 -1.04
CA ALA A 22 2.38 -16.50 -1.55
C ALA A 22 1.95 -15.61 -0.37
N HIS A 23 1.87 -14.31 -0.63
CA HIS A 23 1.43 -13.35 0.36
C HIS A 23 0.14 -12.69 -0.09
N PHE A 24 -0.82 -12.64 0.82
CA PHE A 24 -2.07 -11.93 0.60
C PHE A 24 -1.96 -10.57 1.27
N LEU A 25 -2.03 -9.52 0.47
CA LEU A 25 -1.84 -8.15 0.93
C LEU A 25 -3.15 -7.38 0.81
N THR A 26 -3.49 -6.64 1.85
CA THR A 26 -4.68 -5.79 1.85
C THR A 26 -4.28 -4.42 2.39
N PHE A 27 -4.63 -3.36 1.67
CA PHE A 27 -4.38 -2.01 2.13
C PHE A 27 -5.49 -1.09 1.67
N SER A 28 -5.73 -0.05 2.46
CA SER A 28 -6.89 0.84 2.28
C SER A 28 -6.46 2.26 2.00
N CYS A 29 -7.33 2.99 1.32
CA CYS A 29 -7.18 4.43 1.17
C CYS A 29 -7.38 5.13 2.51
N TYR A 30 -6.83 6.33 2.64
CA TYR A 30 -6.91 7.14 3.84
C TYR A 30 -8.38 7.32 4.25
N GLN A 31 -8.68 7.00 5.51
CA GLN A 31 -10.03 7.07 6.08
C GLN A 31 -11.08 6.31 5.24
N ARG A 32 -10.62 5.30 4.50
CA ARG A 32 -11.45 4.50 3.59
C ARG A 32 -12.25 5.35 2.59
N LEU A 33 -11.68 6.49 2.22
CA LEU A 33 -12.26 7.32 1.17
C LEU A 33 -12.16 6.59 -0.17
N PRO A 34 -13.13 6.78 -1.08
CA PRO A 34 -13.14 6.04 -2.35
C PRO A 34 -12.19 6.65 -3.38
N LEU A 35 -10.91 6.72 -3.04
CA LEU A 35 -9.91 7.38 -3.88
C LEU A 35 -9.56 6.58 -5.12
N LEU A 36 -9.91 5.30 -5.14
CA LEU A 36 -9.66 4.42 -6.29
C LEU A 36 -10.88 4.27 -7.19
N SER A 37 -11.91 5.09 -7.01
CA SER A 37 -13.09 5.05 -7.87
C SER A 37 -12.85 5.67 -9.24
N ARG A 38 -11.78 6.44 -9.40
CA ARG A 38 -11.42 7.07 -10.66
C ARG A 38 -10.51 6.18 -11.48
N GLU A 39 -10.74 6.12 -12.78
CA GLU A 39 -9.91 5.35 -13.69
C GLU A 39 -8.45 5.79 -13.64
N ARG A 40 -8.20 7.09 -13.57
CA ARG A 40 -6.87 7.66 -13.47
C ARG A 40 -6.09 7.09 -12.30
N THR A 41 -6.72 7.01 -11.14
CA THR A 41 -6.07 6.54 -9.92
C THR A 41 -5.80 5.04 -9.98
N ARG A 42 -6.74 4.28 -10.52
CA ARG A 42 -6.53 2.84 -10.73
C ARG A 42 -5.38 2.59 -11.70
N HIS A 43 -5.26 3.41 -12.72
CA HIS A 43 -4.16 3.30 -13.69
C HIS A 43 -2.80 3.52 -13.00
N TRP A 44 -2.71 4.54 -12.15
CA TRP A 44 -1.49 4.77 -11.36
C TRP A 44 -1.14 3.57 -10.50
N LEU A 45 -2.15 2.97 -9.88
CA LEU A 45 -1.94 1.81 -9.03
C LEU A 45 -1.44 0.61 -9.84
N ILE A 46 -2.05 0.34 -10.98
CA ILE A 46 -1.62 -0.77 -11.83
C ILE A 46 -0.18 -0.57 -12.31
N GLU A 47 0.16 0.65 -12.72
CA GLU A 47 1.54 0.95 -13.07
C GLU A 47 2.51 0.74 -11.92
N ALA A 48 2.12 1.19 -10.73
CA ALA A 48 2.96 1.04 -9.54
C ALA A 48 3.18 -0.42 -9.18
N ILE A 49 2.12 -1.24 -9.27
CA ILE A 49 2.22 -2.67 -9.02
C ILE A 49 3.15 -3.33 -10.04
N THR A 50 3.00 -2.99 -11.31
CA THR A 50 3.82 -3.53 -12.39
C THR A 50 5.30 -3.22 -12.16
N GLN A 51 5.61 -1.97 -11.83
CA GLN A 51 6.98 -1.55 -11.60
C GLN A 51 7.58 -2.19 -10.35
N ALA A 52 6.80 -2.28 -9.27
CA ALA A 52 7.29 -2.88 -8.03
C ALA A 52 7.53 -4.37 -8.17
N LYS A 53 6.63 -5.09 -8.85
CA LYS A 53 6.83 -6.53 -9.03
C LYS A 53 8.05 -6.85 -9.89
N GLU A 54 8.35 -6.03 -10.86
CA GLU A 54 9.55 -6.19 -11.68
C GLU A 54 10.81 -5.86 -10.89
N LYS A 55 10.79 -4.77 -10.15
CA LYS A 55 11.93 -4.32 -9.37
C LYS A 55 12.32 -5.33 -8.29
N TYR A 56 11.34 -5.85 -7.58
CA TYR A 56 11.59 -6.72 -6.43
C TYR A 56 11.40 -8.20 -6.73
N LYS A 57 11.13 -8.54 -7.99
CA LYS A 57 11.02 -9.93 -8.46
C LYS A 57 9.88 -10.69 -7.78
N TYR A 58 8.67 -10.16 -7.95
CA TYR A 58 7.46 -10.85 -7.51
C TYR A 58 6.61 -11.24 -8.71
N ALA A 59 5.94 -12.37 -8.61
CA ALA A 59 4.84 -12.70 -9.50
C ALA A 59 3.54 -12.17 -8.89
N LEU A 60 2.70 -11.58 -9.71
CA LEU A 60 1.36 -11.15 -9.29
C LEU A 60 0.38 -12.23 -9.69
N TRP A 61 -0.18 -12.93 -8.71
CA TRP A 61 -1.11 -14.03 -8.98
C TRP A 61 -2.54 -13.56 -9.13
N ALA A 62 -2.94 -12.55 -8.37
CA ALA A 62 -4.30 -12.03 -8.44
C ALA A 62 -4.35 -10.64 -7.81
N TYR A 63 -5.34 -9.84 -8.22
CA TYR A 63 -5.59 -8.57 -7.56
C TYR A 63 -7.05 -8.19 -7.69
N VAL A 64 -7.53 -7.41 -6.73
CA VAL A 64 -8.85 -6.80 -6.76
C VAL A 64 -8.70 -5.36 -6.28
N ILE A 65 -9.18 -4.42 -7.09
CA ILE A 65 -9.14 -3.00 -6.73
C ILE A 65 -10.56 -2.57 -6.44
N MET A 66 -10.83 -2.31 -5.16
CA MET A 66 -12.11 -1.75 -4.72
C MET A 66 -11.97 -0.23 -4.64
N PRO A 67 -13.06 0.53 -4.60
CA PRO A 67 -12.95 1.99 -4.53
C PRO A 67 -12.13 2.50 -3.34
N GLU A 68 -12.15 1.80 -2.21
CA GLU A 68 -11.50 2.25 -0.98
C GLU A 68 -10.39 1.33 -0.48
N HIS A 69 -10.14 0.19 -1.14
CA HIS A 69 -9.07 -0.72 -0.71
C HIS A 69 -8.65 -1.65 -1.84
N VAL A 70 -7.53 -2.34 -1.62
CA VAL A 70 -6.89 -3.19 -2.62
C VAL A 70 -6.53 -4.52 -1.98
N HIS A 71 -6.72 -5.59 -2.75
CA HIS A 71 -6.23 -6.93 -2.42
C HIS A 71 -5.23 -7.37 -3.48
N LEU A 72 -4.08 -7.85 -3.05
CA LEU A 72 -3.08 -8.42 -3.93
C LEU A 72 -2.68 -9.79 -3.42
N MET A 73 -2.44 -10.72 -4.34
CA MET A 73 -1.80 -11.98 -4.02
C MET A 73 -0.50 -12.03 -4.82
N VAL A 74 0.63 -12.02 -4.12
CA VAL A 74 1.94 -11.96 -4.73
C VAL A 74 2.80 -13.13 -4.28
N TYR A 75 3.72 -13.53 -5.14
CA TYR A 75 4.63 -14.63 -4.86
C TYR A 75 6.06 -14.16 -5.11
N PRO A 76 6.93 -14.14 -4.08
CA PRO A 76 8.31 -13.72 -4.29
C PRO A 76 9.08 -14.78 -5.07
N MET A 77 9.82 -14.34 -6.09
CA MET A 77 10.59 -15.22 -6.95
C MET A 77 12.07 -15.24 -6.58
N VAL A 78 12.42 -14.63 -5.47
CA VAL A 78 13.77 -14.64 -4.91
C VAL A 78 13.69 -15.11 -3.46
N GLN A 79 14.79 -15.66 -2.95
CA GLN A 79 14.80 -16.21 -1.60
C GLN A 79 14.79 -15.15 -0.52
N GLU A 80 15.50 -14.05 -0.74
CA GLU A 80 15.54 -12.95 0.20
C GLU A 80 14.71 -11.80 -0.34
N TYR A 81 13.69 -11.45 0.41
CA TYR A 81 12.77 -10.38 0.02
C TYR A 81 12.21 -9.69 1.26
N ASN A 82 11.67 -8.50 1.05
CA ASN A 82 11.02 -7.75 2.11
C ASN A 82 9.70 -7.21 1.58
N ILE A 83 8.60 -7.79 2.08
CA ILE A 83 7.26 -7.42 1.63
C ILE A 83 6.94 -5.95 1.94
N SER A 84 7.50 -5.43 3.03
CA SER A 84 7.30 -4.03 3.41
C SER A 84 7.88 -3.08 2.38
N PHE A 85 9.03 -3.39 1.82
CA PHE A 85 9.64 -2.56 0.77
C PHE A 85 8.81 -2.57 -0.50
N PHE A 86 8.29 -3.73 -0.86
CA PHE A 86 7.41 -3.86 -2.02
C PHE A 86 6.18 -2.97 -1.86
N LEU A 87 5.48 -3.09 -0.73
CA LEU A 87 4.30 -2.28 -0.45
C LEU A 87 4.62 -0.80 -0.39
N LYS A 88 5.69 -0.44 0.31
CA LYS A 88 6.08 0.96 0.46
C LYS A 88 6.35 1.59 -0.90
N THR A 89 7.04 0.89 -1.77
CA THR A 89 7.38 1.40 -3.10
C THR A 89 6.14 1.68 -3.93
N LEU A 90 5.22 0.73 -3.99
CA LEU A 90 4.02 0.93 -4.81
C LEU A 90 3.09 1.99 -4.20
N LYS A 91 2.94 2.02 -2.87
CA LYS A 91 2.10 3.01 -2.20
C LYS A 91 2.64 4.43 -2.38
N GLN A 92 3.94 4.60 -2.24
CA GLN A 92 4.56 5.92 -2.44
C GLN A 92 4.44 6.42 -3.88
N SER A 93 4.56 5.52 -4.85
CA SER A 93 4.42 5.90 -6.25
C SER A 93 3.03 6.49 -6.54
N VAL A 94 1.98 5.82 -6.06
CA VAL A 94 0.61 6.31 -6.24
C VAL A 94 0.41 7.62 -5.50
N ALA A 95 0.87 7.71 -4.25
CA ALA A 95 0.69 8.91 -3.44
C ALA A 95 1.36 10.12 -4.08
N ARG A 96 2.57 9.96 -4.63
CA ARG A 96 3.25 11.08 -5.30
C ARG A 96 2.50 11.57 -6.52
N LYS A 97 1.99 10.66 -7.33
CA LYS A 97 1.21 11.03 -8.53
C LYS A 97 -0.09 11.70 -8.14
N ALA A 98 -0.75 11.20 -7.11
CA ALA A 98 -1.98 11.79 -6.63
C ALA A 98 -1.77 13.20 -6.09
N LYS A 99 -0.72 13.39 -5.29
CA LYS A 99 -0.40 14.71 -4.74
C LYS A 99 -0.14 15.71 -5.86
N HIS A 100 0.69 15.33 -6.82
CA HIS A 100 1.03 16.19 -7.95
C HIS A 100 -0.23 16.57 -8.73
N TYR A 101 -1.09 15.61 -9.02
CA TYR A 101 -2.32 15.86 -9.75
C TYR A 101 -3.23 16.82 -8.99
N LEU A 102 -3.39 16.63 -7.67
CA LEU A 102 -4.25 17.46 -6.86
C LEU A 102 -3.71 18.88 -6.69
N GLU A 103 -2.40 19.03 -6.64
CA GLU A 103 -1.79 20.36 -6.60
C GLU A 103 -2.18 21.20 -7.80
N GLU A 104 -2.32 20.58 -8.95
CA GLU A 104 -2.64 21.28 -10.18
C GLU A 104 -4.14 21.35 -10.48
N ASN A 105 -4.92 20.38 -10.01
CA ASN A 105 -6.29 20.23 -10.48
C ASN A 105 -7.36 20.33 -9.40
N ASN A 106 -7.03 20.09 -8.12
CA ASN A 106 -8.07 20.10 -7.08
C ASN A 106 -7.45 20.33 -5.70
N ARG A 107 -7.29 21.58 -5.35
CA ARG A 107 -6.67 21.95 -4.08
C ARG A 107 -7.54 21.63 -2.86
N ASP A 108 -8.85 21.54 -3.03
CA ASP A 108 -9.74 21.17 -1.93
C ASP A 108 -9.48 19.72 -1.49
N TRP A 109 -9.36 18.82 -2.45
CA TRP A 109 -9.00 17.44 -2.15
C TRP A 109 -7.57 17.31 -1.61
N LEU A 110 -6.66 18.13 -2.13
CA LEU A 110 -5.30 18.15 -1.59
C LEU A 110 -5.31 18.50 -0.11
N LYS A 111 -6.06 19.52 0.26
CA LYS A 111 -6.19 19.95 1.65
C LYS A 111 -6.82 18.84 2.51
N ARG A 112 -7.85 18.21 1.99
CA ARG A 112 -8.56 17.14 2.70
C ARG A 112 -7.65 15.96 3.02
N LEU A 113 -6.72 15.64 2.12
CA LEU A 113 -5.80 14.53 2.29
C LEU A 113 -4.48 14.93 2.95
N THR A 114 -4.35 16.18 3.35
CA THR A 114 -3.14 16.66 4.03
C THR A 114 -3.42 16.78 5.51
N VAL A 115 -2.63 16.06 6.33
CA VAL A 115 -2.78 16.07 7.77
C VAL A 115 -1.60 16.79 8.42
N GLU A 116 -1.86 17.42 9.57
CA GLU A 116 -0.82 18.10 10.33
C GLU A 116 -0.25 17.14 11.38
N ARG A 117 1.08 17.04 11.40
CA ARG A 117 1.82 16.24 12.35
C ARG A 117 2.86 17.15 13.02
N GLY A 118 2.50 17.75 14.16
CA GLY A 118 3.32 18.77 14.79
C GLY A 118 3.43 19.98 13.90
N THR A 119 4.65 20.34 13.49
CA THR A 119 4.89 21.47 12.58
C THR A 119 4.90 21.06 11.11
N ARG A 120 4.70 19.77 10.82
CA ARG A 120 4.78 19.26 9.45
C ARG A 120 3.40 18.97 8.90
N LYS A 121 3.29 19.09 7.57
CA LYS A 121 2.10 18.67 6.82
C LYS A 121 2.46 17.44 6.02
N VAL A 122 1.62 16.41 6.11
CA VAL A 122 1.83 15.13 5.44
C VAL A 122 0.66 14.80 4.57
N PHE A 123 0.90 14.54 3.29
CA PHE A 123 -0.12 14.10 2.36
C PHE A 123 -0.37 12.61 2.59
N ARG A 124 -1.64 12.23 2.69
CA ARG A 124 -2.05 10.84 2.95
C ARG A 124 -3.00 10.35 1.88
N PHE A 125 -2.52 9.50 1.00
CA PHE A 125 -3.39 8.77 0.10
C PHE A 125 -3.86 7.46 0.73
N TRP A 126 -2.98 6.83 1.50
CA TRP A 126 -3.21 5.52 2.08
C TRP A 126 -3.39 5.59 3.59
N GLN A 127 -4.17 4.66 4.10
CA GLN A 127 -4.27 4.48 5.54
C GLN A 127 -2.93 3.99 6.06
N THR A 128 -2.51 4.51 7.22
CA THR A 128 -1.28 4.07 7.86
C THR A 128 -1.47 2.69 8.48
N GLY A 129 -0.38 1.94 8.54
CA GLY A 129 -0.39 0.61 9.10
C GLY A 129 0.28 -0.38 8.17
N PRO A 130 0.49 -1.61 8.63
CA PRO A 130 1.19 -2.61 7.82
C PRO A 130 0.48 -2.95 6.51
N GLY A 131 -0.84 -3.02 6.51
CA GLY A 131 -1.59 -3.26 5.28
C GLY A 131 -1.42 -4.66 4.70
N TYR A 132 -0.96 -5.62 5.49
CA TYR A 132 -0.81 -7.00 5.06
C TYR A 132 -0.85 -7.92 6.27
N ASP A 133 -1.14 -9.13 6.04
CA ASP A 133 -1.18 -10.16 7.09
C ASP A 133 0.03 -11.07 7.04
#